data_b9ee55585a0ac77c6b3b7552d3d5b023
#
_entry.id   b9ee55585a0ac77c6b3b7552d3d5b023
#
_cell.length_a   1.000
_cell.length_b   1.000
_cell.length_c   1.000
_cell.angle_alpha   90.00
_cell.angle_beta   90.00
_cell.angle_gamma   90.00
#
_symmetry.space_group_name_H-M   'P 1'
#
loop_
_entity.id
_entity.type
_entity.pdbx_description
1 polymer ?
#
loop_
_entity_poly.entity_id
_entity_poly.type
_entity_poly.pdbx_seq_one_letter_code
_entity_poly.pdbx_strand_id
1 'polypeptide(L)'
;KRNIIEVNKINFSVRLLPLICYEIIYTGKIFNNRDFDFIVNISEDGWFGQSIGPHQHFVHSIYRGIESGKYVLRSANNGIAAIVNPLGVVEKKVDLNQSGYVDFIESKKITPTIFSKYGNKIFGLMILLYILLIFSFNRIKNE
;
A
#
# COMPACT_ATOMS: atom_id res chain seq x y z
N LYS A 1 3.26 17.62 -1.85
CA LYS A 1 4.30 16.77 -1.24
C LYS A 1 3.73 16.16 0.04
N ARG A 2 3.60 14.84 0.14
CA ARG A 2 3.14 14.18 1.38
C ARG A 2 4.22 14.31 2.44
N ASN A 3 3.82 14.67 3.65
CA ASN A 3 4.75 14.76 4.78
C ASN A 3 4.64 13.49 5.62
N ILE A 4 5.78 12.99 6.08
CA ILE A 4 5.83 11.94 7.10
C ILE A 4 5.54 12.61 8.43
N ILE A 5 4.69 11.97 9.23
CA ILE A 5 4.41 12.41 10.59
C ILE A 5 5.33 11.63 11.52
N GLU A 6 6.14 12.34 12.28
CA GLU A 6 6.99 11.75 13.31
C GLU A 6 6.33 11.88 14.68
N VAL A 7 6.14 10.77 15.34
CA VAL A 7 5.63 10.71 16.70
C VAL A 7 6.76 10.26 17.61
N ASN A 8 7.27 11.21 18.40
CA ASN A 8 8.38 10.98 19.34
C ASN A 8 7.84 10.91 20.76
N LYS A 9 8.18 9.84 21.48
CA LYS A 9 7.96 9.67 22.92
C LYS A 9 9.28 9.27 23.58
N ILE A 10 9.31 9.30 24.91
CA ILE A 10 10.52 9.06 25.71
C ILE A 10 11.24 7.75 25.31
N ASN A 11 10.49 6.70 24.97
CA ASN A 11 11.04 5.37 24.74
C ASN A 11 10.91 4.87 23.29
N PHE A 12 10.28 5.62 22.40
CA PHE A 12 10.14 5.23 20.99
C PHE A 12 9.88 6.41 20.06
N SER A 13 10.31 6.25 18.83
CA SER A 13 9.98 7.15 17.71
C SER A 13 9.36 6.33 16.59
N VAL A 14 8.27 6.82 16.01
CA VAL A 14 7.56 6.18 14.93
C VAL A 14 7.30 7.20 13.82
N ARG A 15 7.56 6.80 12.58
CA ARG A 15 7.32 7.60 11.37
C ARG A 15 6.14 7.03 10.60
N LEU A 16 5.11 7.83 10.45
CA LEU A 16 3.85 7.46 9.82
C LEU A 16 3.74 8.11 8.46
N LEU A 17 3.38 7.31 7.44
CA LEU A 17 2.97 7.83 6.13
C LEU A 17 1.44 7.95 6.11
N PRO A 18 0.89 9.18 6.24
CA PRO A 18 -0.55 9.38 6.19
C PRO A 18 -1.05 9.30 4.73
N LEU A 19 -2.13 8.57 4.52
CA LEU A 19 -2.87 8.52 3.27
C LEU A 19 -4.34 8.81 3.58
N ILE A 20 -4.85 9.88 2.99
CA ILE A 20 -6.23 10.29 3.23
C ILE A 20 -7.13 9.73 2.15
N CYS A 21 -8.15 8.97 2.59
CA CYS A 21 -9.21 8.44 1.74
C CYS A 21 -8.64 7.77 0.47
N TYR A 22 -8.99 8.28 -0.68
CA TYR A 22 -8.64 7.74 -1.99
C TYR A 22 -7.14 7.80 -2.35
N GLU A 23 -6.31 8.44 -1.54
CA GLU A 23 -4.86 8.42 -1.75
C GLU A 23 -4.25 7.02 -1.68
N ILE A 24 -4.93 6.07 -1.02
CA ILE A 24 -4.49 4.68 -0.89
C ILE A 24 -4.47 3.92 -2.22
N ILE A 25 -5.24 4.36 -3.23
CA ILE A 25 -5.34 3.66 -4.51
C ILE A 25 -4.10 3.84 -5.39
N TYR A 26 -3.34 4.91 -5.21
CA TYR A 26 -2.19 5.20 -6.05
C TYR A 26 -1.05 4.22 -5.79
N THR A 27 -0.58 3.58 -6.87
CA THR A 27 0.55 2.65 -6.85
C THR A 27 1.84 3.31 -7.34
N GLY A 28 2.98 2.86 -6.86
CA GLY A 28 4.30 3.25 -7.36
C GLY A 28 4.73 4.70 -7.09
N LYS A 29 3.84 5.56 -6.58
CA LYS A 29 4.13 6.98 -6.32
C LYS A 29 4.12 7.36 -4.83
N ILE A 30 3.75 6.42 -3.98
CA ILE A 30 3.54 6.69 -2.55
C ILE A 30 4.86 6.74 -1.80
N PHE A 31 5.82 5.93 -2.22
CA PHE A 31 6.98 5.58 -1.40
C PHE A 31 8.24 6.42 -1.65
N ASN A 32 8.29 7.24 -2.65
CA ASN A 32 9.37 8.18 -3.04
C ASN A 32 10.57 8.30 -2.06
N ASN A 33 11.32 7.21 -1.86
CA ASN A 33 12.53 7.13 -1.03
C ASN A 33 12.38 7.64 0.42
N ARG A 34 11.17 7.64 0.97
CA ARG A 34 10.94 8.08 2.35
C ARG A 34 10.93 6.88 3.27
N ASP A 35 11.72 7.00 4.31
CA ASP A 35 11.74 6.01 5.36
C ASP A 35 10.59 6.29 6.34
N PHE A 36 9.65 5.34 6.44
CA PHE A 36 8.52 5.34 7.36
C PHE A 36 8.30 3.95 7.92
N ASP A 37 7.66 3.87 9.06
CA ASP A 37 7.43 2.60 9.76
C ASP A 37 6.07 2.00 9.39
N PHE A 38 5.03 2.83 9.27
CA PHE A 38 3.65 2.42 8.99
C PHE A 38 2.99 3.32 7.97
N ILE A 39 2.04 2.77 7.22
CA ILE A 39 1.04 3.53 6.48
C ILE A 39 -0.18 3.67 7.38
N VAL A 40 -0.68 4.89 7.55
CA VAL A 40 -1.95 5.17 8.21
C VAL A 40 -2.93 5.68 7.17
N ASN A 41 -3.99 4.94 6.91
CA ASN A 41 -5.04 5.34 5.99
C ASN A 41 -6.31 5.68 6.77
N ILE A 42 -6.78 6.91 6.62
CA ILE A 42 -8.03 7.40 7.20
C ILE A 42 -9.01 7.66 6.06
N SER A 43 -10.18 7.04 6.10
CA SER A 43 -11.13 7.05 4.99
C SER A 43 -12.56 7.25 5.44
N GLU A 44 -13.35 7.86 4.58
CA GLU A 44 -14.80 7.87 4.61
C GLU A 44 -15.31 7.04 3.42
N ASP A 45 -15.84 5.85 3.69
CA ASP A 45 -16.30 4.93 2.66
C ASP A 45 -17.82 5.01 2.43
N GLY A 46 -18.54 5.82 3.21
CA GLY A 46 -19.98 6.02 3.08
C GLY A 46 -20.42 6.53 1.69
N TRP A 47 -19.52 7.20 0.96
CA TRP A 47 -19.76 7.64 -0.41
C TRP A 47 -20.06 6.50 -1.40
N PHE A 48 -19.60 5.30 -1.10
CA PHE A 48 -19.84 4.12 -1.95
C PHE A 48 -21.22 3.49 -1.71
N GLY A 49 -21.95 3.91 -0.67
CA GLY A 49 -23.21 3.31 -0.30
C GLY A 49 -23.11 1.80 -0.07
N GLN A 50 -24.19 1.08 -0.36
CA GLN A 50 -24.25 -0.38 -0.24
C GLN A 50 -23.77 -1.08 -1.52
N SER A 51 -22.60 -0.71 -2.02
CA SER A 51 -22.01 -1.29 -3.21
C SER A 51 -20.78 -2.15 -2.87
N ILE A 52 -20.14 -2.71 -3.88
CA ILE A 52 -18.84 -3.37 -3.74
C ILE A 52 -17.69 -2.39 -3.46
N GLY A 53 -17.95 -1.08 -3.59
CA GLY A 53 -16.93 -0.02 -3.48
C GLY A 53 -16.10 -0.05 -2.21
N PRO A 54 -16.68 -0.16 -0.99
CA PRO A 54 -15.91 -0.26 0.24
C PRO A 54 -14.93 -1.43 0.25
N HIS A 55 -15.33 -2.58 -0.28
CA HIS A 55 -14.47 -3.76 -0.39
C HIS A 55 -13.32 -3.54 -1.37
N GLN A 56 -13.61 -2.97 -2.55
CA GLN A 56 -12.58 -2.63 -3.53
C GLN A 56 -11.60 -1.60 -2.98
N HIS A 57 -12.11 -0.58 -2.30
CA HIS A 57 -11.28 0.45 -1.67
C HIS A 57 -10.38 -0.16 -0.56
N PHE A 58 -10.92 -1.06 0.24
CA PHE A 58 -10.14 -1.78 1.25
C PHE A 58 -9.02 -2.63 0.65
N VAL A 59 -9.26 -3.32 -0.46
CA VAL A 59 -8.24 -4.15 -1.13
C VAL A 59 -6.99 -3.35 -1.51
N HIS A 60 -7.14 -2.06 -1.82
CA HIS A 60 -5.97 -1.20 -2.06
C HIS A 60 -5.06 -1.07 -0.83
N SER A 61 -5.60 -1.15 0.38
CA SER A 61 -4.79 -1.18 1.61
C SER A 61 -3.93 -2.44 1.67
N ILE A 62 -4.46 -3.58 1.25
CA ILE A 62 -3.72 -4.84 1.15
C ILE A 62 -2.56 -4.69 0.16
N TYR A 63 -2.83 -4.18 -1.04
CA TYR A 63 -1.79 -3.94 -2.03
C TYR A 63 -0.70 -2.98 -1.54
N ARG A 64 -1.07 -1.91 -0.83
CA ARG A 64 -0.07 -0.97 -0.28
C ARG A 64 0.80 -1.64 0.78
N GLY A 65 0.25 -2.53 1.61
CA GLY A 65 1.02 -3.34 2.55
C GLY A 65 2.09 -4.18 1.83
N ILE A 66 1.66 -4.95 0.82
CA ILE A 66 2.55 -5.80 0.03
C ILE A 66 3.62 -4.97 -0.71
N GLU A 67 3.19 -3.94 -1.43
CA GLU A 67 4.10 -3.12 -2.23
C GLU A 67 5.17 -2.41 -1.39
N SER A 68 4.79 -1.90 -0.24
CA SER A 68 5.70 -1.17 0.64
C SER A 68 6.54 -2.08 1.54
N GLY A 69 6.08 -3.30 1.82
CA GLY A 69 6.64 -4.14 2.86
C GLY A 69 6.41 -3.57 4.27
N LYS A 70 5.32 -2.80 4.46
CA LYS A 70 4.99 -2.13 5.72
C LYS A 70 3.56 -2.46 6.14
N TYR A 71 3.29 -2.35 7.44
CA TYR A 71 1.93 -2.42 7.94
C TYR A 71 1.09 -1.26 7.43
N VAL A 72 -0.18 -1.55 7.15
CA VAL A 72 -1.21 -0.54 6.90
C VAL A 72 -2.22 -0.58 8.03
N LEU A 73 -2.33 0.55 8.73
CA LEU A 73 -3.31 0.79 9.77
C LEU A 73 -4.43 1.61 9.13
N ARG A 74 -5.56 0.96 8.87
CA ARG A 74 -6.69 1.60 8.21
C ARG A 74 -7.81 1.84 9.20
N SER A 75 -8.25 3.09 9.27
CA SER A 75 -9.50 3.51 9.92
C SER A 75 -10.46 4.00 8.85
N ALA A 76 -11.65 3.43 8.78
CA ALA A 76 -12.65 3.81 7.80
C ALA A 76 -14.00 4.01 8.47
N ASN A 77 -14.60 5.19 8.27
CA ASN A 77 -15.99 5.44 8.63
C ASN A 77 -16.89 4.83 7.54
N ASN A 78 -17.92 4.09 7.95
CA ASN A 78 -18.81 3.34 7.04
C ASN A 78 -18.06 2.42 6.06
N GLY A 79 -16.92 1.89 6.48
CA GLY A 79 -16.05 1.04 5.68
C GLY A 79 -15.41 -0.06 6.53
N ILE A 80 -14.41 -0.74 5.96
CA ILE A 80 -13.64 -1.77 6.65
C ILE A 80 -12.42 -1.13 7.29
N ALA A 81 -12.37 -1.10 8.64
CA ALA A 81 -11.16 -0.76 9.37
C ALA A 81 -10.32 -2.02 9.59
N ALA A 82 -8.99 -1.93 9.46
CA ALA A 82 -8.16 -3.12 9.55
C ALA A 82 -6.68 -2.82 9.83
N ILE A 83 -6.01 -3.84 10.33
CA ILE A 83 -4.56 -3.95 10.39
C ILE A 83 -4.15 -4.96 9.32
N VAL A 84 -3.42 -4.48 8.32
CA VAL A 84 -2.87 -5.30 7.23
C VAL A 84 -1.36 -5.39 7.40
N ASN A 85 -0.84 -6.61 7.42
CA ASN A 85 0.60 -6.80 7.57
C ASN A 85 1.37 -6.66 6.24
N PRO A 86 2.71 -6.62 6.27
CA PRO A 86 3.53 -6.47 5.08
C PRO A 86 3.39 -7.58 4.02
N LEU A 87 2.81 -8.71 4.37
CA LEU A 87 2.52 -9.83 3.45
C LEU A 87 1.11 -9.75 2.85
N GLY A 88 0.33 -8.71 3.20
CA GLY A 88 -1.04 -8.54 2.74
C GLY A 88 -2.08 -9.32 3.55
N VAL A 89 -1.68 -9.93 4.67
CA VAL A 89 -2.62 -10.63 5.56
C VAL A 89 -3.35 -9.63 6.43
N VAL A 90 -4.66 -9.73 6.49
CA VAL A 90 -5.51 -8.96 7.40
C VAL A 90 -5.46 -9.62 8.78
N GLU A 91 -4.72 -9.04 9.70
CA GLU A 91 -4.52 -9.62 11.04
C GLU A 91 -5.71 -9.37 11.95
N LYS A 92 -6.29 -8.17 11.85
CA LYS A 92 -7.49 -7.77 12.60
C LYS A 92 -8.33 -6.85 11.75
N LYS A 93 -9.64 -6.89 11.92
CA LYS A 93 -10.57 -5.97 11.23
C LYS A 93 -11.81 -5.68 12.05
N VAL A 94 -12.45 -4.56 11.73
CA VAL A 94 -13.85 -4.24 11.99
C VAL A 94 -14.55 -4.26 10.65
N ASP A 95 -15.58 -5.08 10.52
CA ASP A 95 -16.28 -5.26 9.25
C ASP A 95 -17.18 -4.07 8.89
N LEU A 96 -17.57 -4.03 7.63
CA LEU A 96 -18.49 -3.03 7.10
C LEU A 96 -19.77 -2.95 7.97
N ASN A 97 -20.23 -1.73 8.24
CA ASN A 97 -21.40 -1.44 9.06
C ASN A 97 -21.28 -1.89 10.54
N GLN A 98 -20.10 -2.16 11.02
CA GLN A 98 -19.83 -2.44 12.43
C GLN A 98 -19.08 -1.29 13.09
N SER A 99 -19.37 -1.05 14.37
CA SER A 99 -18.62 -0.12 15.21
C SER A 99 -17.67 -0.91 16.08
N GLY A 100 -16.41 -0.44 16.17
CA GLY A 100 -15.41 -1.12 17.00
C GLY A 100 -14.03 -0.49 16.84
N TYR A 101 -13.07 -1.14 17.48
CA TYR A 101 -11.65 -0.77 17.34
C TYR A 101 -10.80 -2.02 17.28
N VAL A 102 -9.61 -1.87 16.77
CA VAL A 102 -8.55 -2.90 16.76
C VAL A 102 -7.25 -2.29 17.26
N ASP A 103 -6.59 -3.00 18.18
CA ASP A 103 -5.31 -2.59 18.71
C ASP A 103 -4.17 -3.20 17.90
N PHE A 104 -3.23 -2.35 17.52
CA PHE A 104 -1.97 -2.75 16.91
C PHE A 104 -0.91 -2.85 18.02
N ILE A 105 -0.42 -4.05 18.26
CA ILE A 105 0.46 -4.34 19.40
C ILE A 105 1.90 -4.60 18.94
N GLU A 106 2.06 -5.32 17.83
CA GLU A 106 3.37 -5.78 17.38
C GLU A 106 3.58 -5.57 15.88
N SER A 107 4.77 -5.12 15.50
CA SER A 107 5.15 -4.98 14.10
C SER A 107 6.27 -5.94 13.72
N LYS A 108 6.03 -6.74 12.69
CA LYS A 108 7.09 -7.51 12.03
C LYS A 108 7.70 -6.65 10.92
N LYS A 109 8.96 -6.28 11.07
CA LYS A 109 9.67 -5.57 10.02
C LYS A 109 10.16 -6.56 8.96
N ILE A 110 9.80 -6.33 7.71
CA ILE A 110 10.40 -7.02 6.56
C ILE A 110 11.21 -6.03 5.73
N THR A 111 12.12 -6.54 4.93
CA THR A 111 12.89 -5.71 4.00
C THR A 111 11.96 -5.05 2.99
N PRO A 112 12.19 -3.77 2.63
CA PRO A 112 11.42 -3.10 1.60
C PRO A 112 11.42 -3.90 0.30
N THR A 113 10.28 -3.97 -0.36
CA THR A 113 10.15 -4.72 -1.61
C THR A 113 10.90 -4.01 -2.75
N ILE A 114 11.27 -4.78 -3.77
CA ILE A 114 11.86 -4.22 -5.00
C ILE A 114 10.92 -3.16 -5.60
N PHE A 115 9.61 -3.43 -5.55
CA PHE A 115 8.61 -2.49 -6.03
C PHE A 115 8.58 -1.18 -5.24
N SER A 116 8.74 -1.22 -3.91
CA SER A 116 8.79 0.00 -3.09
C SER A 116 9.97 0.89 -3.46
N LYS A 117 11.09 0.29 -3.91
CA LYS A 117 12.31 0.99 -4.30
C LYS A 117 12.24 1.58 -5.71
N TYR A 118 11.73 0.82 -6.66
CA TYR A 118 11.78 1.17 -8.09
C TYR A 118 10.42 1.58 -8.67
N GLY A 119 9.32 1.19 -8.02
CA GLY A 119 7.96 1.50 -8.48
C GLY A 119 7.71 1.03 -9.90
N ASN A 120 6.99 1.85 -10.66
CA ASN A 120 6.63 1.55 -12.06
C ASN A 120 7.82 1.54 -13.05
N LYS A 121 9.03 1.89 -12.62
CA LYS A 121 10.23 1.77 -13.47
C LYS A 121 10.51 0.32 -13.86
N ILE A 122 10.12 -0.65 -13.00
CA ILE A 122 10.22 -2.08 -13.28
C ILE A 122 9.40 -2.44 -14.52
N PHE A 123 8.18 -1.92 -14.63
CA PHE A 123 7.31 -2.14 -15.78
C PHE A 123 7.93 -1.56 -17.06
N GLY A 124 8.50 -0.35 -17.00
CA GLY A 124 9.23 0.25 -18.12
C GLY A 124 10.41 -0.61 -18.59
N LEU A 125 11.17 -1.19 -17.64
CA LEU A 125 12.26 -2.11 -17.97
C LEU A 125 11.75 -3.38 -18.65
N MET A 126 10.66 -3.97 -18.16
CA MET A 126 10.06 -5.15 -18.78
C MET A 126 9.58 -4.89 -20.20
N ILE A 127 8.95 -3.74 -20.47
CA ILE A 127 8.57 -3.35 -21.84
C ILE A 127 9.79 -3.22 -22.73
N LEU A 128 10.85 -2.56 -22.25
CA LEU A 128 12.09 -2.40 -23.02
C LEU A 128 12.69 -3.76 -23.39
N LEU A 129 12.80 -4.68 -22.42
CA LEU A 129 13.28 -6.03 -22.66
C LEU A 129 12.41 -6.79 -23.67
N TYR A 130 11.10 -6.66 -23.58
CA TYR A 130 10.17 -7.28 -24.52
C TYR A 130 10.37 -6.76 -25.95
N ILE A 131 10.52 -5.45 -26.12
CA ILE A 131 10.80 -4.83 -27.41
C ILE A 131 12.14 -5.34 -28.00
N LEU A 132 13.19 -5.41 -27.18
CA LEU A 132 14.49 -5.93 -27.61
C LEU A 132 14.41 -7.39 -28.06
N LEU A 133 13.63 -8.22 -27.36
CA LEU A 133 13.38 -9.60 -27.75
C LEU A 133 12.68 -9.69 -29.12
N ILE A 134 11.65 -8.90 -29.35
CA ILE A 134 10.96 -8.88 -30.65
C ILE A 134 11.94 -8.52 -31.79
N PHE A 135 12.75 -7.48 -31.59
CA PHE A 135 13.73 -7.09 -32.61
C PHE A 135 14.77 -8.18 -32.84
N SER A 136 15.25 -8.84 -31.79
CA SER A 136 16.21 -9.95 -31.91
C SER A 136 15.60 -11.12 -32.70
N PHE A 137 14.38 -11.53 -32.41
CA PHE A 137 13.72 -12.62 -33.12
C PHE A 137 13.43 -12.27 -34.60
N ASN A 138 13.01 -11.03 -34.88
CA ASN A 138 12.79 -10.59 -36.26
C ASN A 138 14.10 -10.58 -37.09
N ARG A 139 15.22 -10.24 -36.45
CA ARG A 139 16.53 -10.29 -37.11
C ARG A 139 16.94 -11.71 -37.47
N ILE A 140 16.81 -12.65 -36.54
CA ILE A 140 17.13 -14.07 -36.76
C ILE A 140 16.26 -14.69 -37.86
N LYS A 141 14.99 -14.27 -37.99
CA LYS A 141 14.06 -14.79 -39.01
C LYS A 141 14.39 -14.27 -40.42
N ASN A 142 15.09 -13.16 -40.54
CA ASN A 142 15.41 -12.49 -41.81
C ASN A 142 16.83 -12.79 -42.29
N GLU A 143 17.63 -13.53 -41.50
CA GLU A 143 18.90 -14.17 -41.90
C GLU A 143 18.65 -15.61 -42.38
#